data_865681b26368648e33d15bba208e5ab3
#
_entry.id   865681b26368648e33d15bba208e5ab3
#
_cell.length_a   1.000
_cell.length_b   1.000
_cell.length_c   1.000
_cell.angle_alpha   90.00
_cell.angle_beta   90.00
_cell.angle_gamma   90.00
#
_symmetry.space_group_name_H-M   'P 1'
#
loop_
_entity.id
_entity.type
_entity.pdbx_description
1 polymer ?
#
loop_
_entity_poly.entity_id
_entity_poly.type
_entity_poly.pdbx_seq_one_letter_code
_entity_poly.pdbx_strand_id
1 'polypeptide(L)'
;MKTRTLALMGAAAALALSVGLALAGPGEPGHSHKSFAAGEPGDPTKPVARTIEVTMKETDDAKMLFEPNKVEIKRGEQVKFVLRNHGQVDHEFMLDSIENNAKHKVQMQKNPDMEHDDPNGKRLTPKDSNEIVWRFTKAGTFEFACLIPGHYESGMHGTVVVK
;
A
#
# COMPACT_ATOMS: atom_id res chain seq x y z
N MET A 1 -29.41 4.96 83.96
CA MET A 1 -29.33 4.01 82.84
C MET A 1 -29.04 4.79 81.59
N LYS A 2 -27.80 4.64 81.01
CA LYS A 2 -27.27 5.38 79.84
C LYS A 2 -27.28 4.48 78.61
N THR A 3 -28.19 4.69 77.71
CA THR A 3 -28.23 3.98 76.43
C THR A 3 -27.22 4.58 75.45
N ARG A 4 -26.27 3.82 75.04
CA ARG A 4 -25.24 4.16 73.94
C ARG A 4 -25.81 3.73 72.60
N THR A 5 -26.07 4.69 71.74
CA THR A 5 -26.41 4.45 70.34
C THR A 5 -25.15 4.24 69.53
N LEU A 6 -25.05 3.07 68.93
CA LEU A 6 -23.92 2.73 68.06
C LEU A 6 -24.26 3.17 66.64
N ALA A 7 -23.52 4.09 66.08
CA ALA A 7 -23.66 4.52 64.68
C ALA A 7 -22.84 3.59 63.79
N LEU A 8 -23.49 2.84 62.91
CA LEU A 8 -22.84 2.09 61.85
C LEU A 8 -22.48 3.04 60.70
N MET A 9 -21.21 3.27 60.48
CA MET A 9 -20.71 3.90 59.25
C MET A 9 -20.58 2.81 58.16
N GLY A 10 -21.49 2.83 57.18
CA GLY A 10 -21.40 2.04 55.99
C GLY A 10 -20.42 2.67 55.02
N ALA A 11 -19.30 1.99 54.74
CA ALA A 11 -18.39 2.38 53.68
C ALA A 11 -18.94 1.87 52.33
N ALA A 12 -19.42 2.79 51.50
CA ALA A 12 -19.76 2.50 50.13
C ALA A 12 -18.47 2.41 49.28
N ALA A 13 -18.07 1.21 48.91
CA ALA A 13 -17.01 1.00 47.94
C ALA A 13 -17.53 1.32 46.54
N ALA A 14 -17.15 2.45 45.97
CA ALA A 14 -17.39 2.77 44.57
C ALA A 14 -16.44 1.95 43.71
N LEU A 15 -17.00 0.93 43.04
CA LEU A 15 -16.29 0.15 42.00
C LEU A 15 -16.19 1.01 40.75
N ALA A 16 -15.08 1.67 40.54
CA ALA A 16 -14.79 2.37 39.27
C ALA A 16 -14.53 1.34 38.16
N LEU A 17 -15.54 1.08 37.33
CA LEU A 17 -15.34 0.39 36.06
C LEU A 17 -14.48 1.31 35.16
N SER A 18 -13.20 1.07 35.08
CA SER A 18 -12.34 1.64 34.05
C SER A 18 -12.69 0.94 32.71
N VAL A 19 -13.54 1.57 31.93
CA VAL A 19 -13.68 1.23 30.50
C VAL A 19 -12.36 1.64 29.85
N GLY A 20 -11.45 0.65 29.68
CA GLY A 20 -10.30 0.84 28.84
C GLY A 20 -10.78 1.05 27.41
N LEU A 21 -10.78 2.32 26.94
CA LEU A 21 -10.74 2.54 25.50
C LEU A 21 -9.48 1.85 25.00
N ALA A 22 -9.64 0.75 24.29
CA ALA A 22 -8.61 0.28 23.39
C ALA A 22 -8.46 1.38 22.33
N LEU A 23 -7.52 2.28 22.53
CA LEU A 23 -6.96 3.07 21.45
C LEU A 23 -6.32 2.01 20.54
N ALA A 24 -7.00 1.72 19.42
CA ALA A 24 -6.31 1.17 18.28
C ALA A 24 -5.10 2.07 18.10
N GLY A 25 -3.90 1.55 18.35
CA GLY A 25 -2.68 2.30 18.16
C GLY A 25 -2.72 2.87 16.74
N PRO A 26 -2.26 4.10 16.51
CA PRO A 26 -2.05 4.56 15.16
C PRO A 26 -1.14 3.52 14.53
N GLY A 27 -1.60 2.86 13.46
CA GLY A 27 -0.73 2.10 12.59
C GLY A 27 0.49 2.97 12.37
N GLU A 28 1.70 2.37 12.39
CA GLU A 28 2.90 3.14 12.16
C GLU A 28 2.65 4.08 10.98
N PRO A 29 2.94 5.39 11.09
CA PRO A 29 2.69 6.32 10.02
C PRO A 29 3.41 5.78 8.81
N GLY A 30 2.64 5.40 7.77
CA GLY A 30 3.17 4.92 6.52
C GLY A 30 4.30 5.84 6.13
N HIS A 31 5.42 5.29 5.70
CA HIS A 31 6.63 6.05 5.43
C HIS A 31 6.27 7.18 4.48
N SER A 32 6.07 8.39 5.03
CA SER A 32 5.83 9.59 4.24
C SER A 32 7.10 9.84 3.43
N HIS A 33 7.18 9.23 2.26
CA HIS A 33 8.25 9.49 1.32
C HIS A 33 8.13 10.95 0.87
N LYS A 34 8.95 11.81 1.46
CA LYS A 34 9.06 13.21 1.01
C LYS A 34 9.49 13.30 -0.46
N SER A 35 9.99 12.23 -1.05
CA SER A 35 10.34 12.14 -2.46
C SER A 35 10.35 10.68 -2.93
N PHE A 36 9.75 10.44 -4.09
CA PHE A 36 9.76 9.13 -4.75
C PHE A 36 10.92 9.04 -5.75
N ALA A 37 11.44 7.84 -5.97
CA ALA A 37 12.56 7.63 -6.88
C ALA A 37 12.17 7.97 -8.32
N ALA A 38 11.00 7.50 -8.79
CA ALA A 38 10.56 7.62 -10.17
C ALA A 38 9.90 8.97 -10.54
N GLY A 39 9.68 9.87 -9.58
CA GLY A 39 8.98 11.13 -9.83
C GLY A 39 8.08 11.54 -8.68
N GLU A 40 6.86 11.90 -8.99
CA GLU A 40 5.90 12.45 -8.03
C GLU A 40 4.45 12.08 -8.40
N PRO A 41 3.51 12.09 -7.45
CA PRO A 41 2.09 11.98 -7.75
C PRO A 41 1.67 13.00 -8.79
N GLY A 42 0.93 12.55 -9.80
CA GLY A 42 0.39 13.43 -10.82
C GLY A 42 -0.82 14.22 -10.35
N ASP A 43 -1.16 15.25 -11.09
CA ASP A 43 -2.35 16.06 -10.87
C ASP A 43 -3.51 15.50 -11.72
N PRO A 44 -4.53 14.86 -11.13
CA PRO A 44 -5.63 14.23 -11.87
C PRO A 44 -6.50 15.25 -12.63
N THR A 45 -6.37 16.55 -12.33
CA THR A 45 -7.10 17.62 -13.04
C THR A 45 -6.40 18.06 -14.32
N LYS A 46 -5.14 17.63 -14.53
CA LYS A 46 -4.36 17.95 -15.71
C LYS A 46 -4.39 16.82 -16.73
N PRO A 47 -4.25 17.15 -18.03
CA PRO A 47 -4.17 16.15 -19.07
C PRO A 47 -3.02 15.17 -18.83
N VAL A 48 -3.27 13.89 -19.08
CA VAL A 48 -2.23 12.86 -19.12
C VAL A 48 -1.72 12.70 -20.57
N ALA A 49 -0.41 12.47 -20.72
CA ALA A 49 0.17 12.20 -22.03
C ALA A 49 -0.37 10.91 -22.65
N ARG A 50 -0.66 9.93 -21.80
CA ARG A 50 -1.27 8.63 -22.18
C ARG A 50 -1.80 7.89 -20.97
N THR A 51 -2.70 6.96 -21.26
CA THR A 51 -3.17 5.94 -20.31
C THR A 51 -2.52 4.61 -20.65
N ILE A 52 -2.05 3.91 -19.63
CA ILE A 52 -1.45 2.58 -19.73
C ILE A 52 -2.31 1.64 -18.89
N GLU A 53 -2.97 0.68 -19.54
CA GLU A 53 -3.63 -0.40 -18.81
C GLU A 53 -2.61 -1.44 -18.39
N VAL A 54 -2.66 -1.83 -17.12
CA VAL A 54 -1.79 -2.86 -16.54
C VAL A 54 -2.69 -3.94 -15.94
N THR A 55 -2.64 -5.12 -16.55
CA THR A 55 -3.33 -6.32 -16.06
C THR A 55 -2.42 -7.08 -15.10
N MET A 56 -2.97 -7.51 -13.99
CA MET A 56 -2.37 -8.38 -12.99
C MET A 56 -3.06 -9.73 -13.03
N LYS A 57 -2.32 -10.82 -13.14
CA LYS A 57 -2.88 -12.17 -13.28
C LYS A 57 -1.89 -13.27 -12.91
N GLU A 58 -2.42 -14.43 -12.55
CA GLU A 58 -1.70 -15.70 -12.53
C GLU A 58 -1.78 -16.37 -13.89
N THR A 59 -0.84 -17.28 -14.15
CA THR A 59 -0.81 -18.16 -15.32
C THR A 59 -0.96 -19.62 -14.88
N ASP A 60 -1.33 -20.49 -15.82
CA ASP A 60 -1.51 -21.93 -15.55
C ASP A 60 -0.24 -22.63 -15.05
N ASP A 61 0.95 -22.08 -15.34
CA ASP A 61 2.24 -22.56 -14.86
C ASP A 61 2.70 -21.88 -13.55
N ALA A 62 1.75 -21.34 -12.79
CA ALA A 62 1.94 -20.72 -11.48
C ALA A 62 2.86 -19.49 -11.45
N LYS A 63 3.09 -18.84 -12.59
CA LYS A 63 3.70 -17.52 -12.62
C LYS A 63 2.67 -16.44 -12.32
N MET A 64 3.17 -15.30 -11.86
CA MET A 64 2.38 -14.11 -11.65
C MET A 64 2.94 -12.97 -12.48
N LEU A 65 2.07 -12.26 -13.20
CA LEU A 65 2.51 -11.34 -14.24
C LEU A 65 1.80 -9.99 -14.16
N PHE A 66 2.56 -8.97 -14.53
CA PHE A 66 2.01 -7.72 -15.07
C PHE A 66 2.02 -7.75 -16.59
N GLU A 67 0.98 -7.25 -17.21
CA GLU A 67 0.89 -7.13 -18.65
C GLU A 67 0.39 -5.74 -19.05
N PRO A 68 1.22 -4.89 -19.69
CA PRO A 68 2.61 -5.14 -20.08
C PRO A 68 3.56 -5.19 -18.88
N ASN A 69 4.69 -5.91 -19.00
CA ASN A 69 5.74 -5.95 -17.99
C ASN A 69 6.90 -4.97 -18.27
N LYS A 70 6.80 -4.18 -19.35
CA LYS A 70 7.77 -3.15 -19.69
C LYS A 70 7.07 -1.94 -20.29
N VAL A 71 7.43 -0.76 -19.79
CA VAL A 71 6.89 0.52 -20.24
C VAL A 71 8.03 1.50 -20.50
N GLU A 72 7.96 2.23 -21.62
CA GLU A 72 8.90 3.33 -21.91
C GLU A 72 8.16 4.66 -21.82
N ILE A 73 8.73 5.63 -21.12
CA ILE A 73 8.14 6.93 -20.78
C ILE A 73 9.16 8.04 -21.10
N LYS A 74 8.70 9.17 -21.56
CA LYS A 74 9.54 10.38 -21.69
C LYS A 74 9.58 11.11 -20.36
N ARG A 75 10.74 11.58 -19.97
CA ARG A 75 10.88 12.42 -18.79
C ARG A 75 9.97 13.65 -18.88
N GLY A 76 9.25 13.92 -17.80
CA GLY A 76 8.27 15.00 -17.69
C GLY A 76 6.84 14.59 -18.03
N GLU A 77 6.63 13.42 -18.65
CA GLU A 77 5.28 12.93 -18.92
C GLU A 77 4.51 12.66 -17.62
N GLN A 78 3.24 13.05 -17.61
CA GLN A 78 2.23 12.58 -16.68
C GLN A 78 1.45 11.46 -17.34
N VAL A 79 1.41 10.30 -16.69
CA VAL A 79 0.80 9.08 -17.21
C VAL A 79 -0.26 8.60 -16.22
N LYS A 80 -1.36 8.08 -16.74
CA LYS A 80 -2.35 7.34 -15.96
C LYS A 80 -2.12 5.85 -16.13
N PHE A 81 -1.88 5.13 -15.04
CA PHE A 81 -1.97 3.68 -15.01
C PHE A 81 -3.38 3.29 -14.60
N VAL A 82 -4.02 2.46 -15.40
CA VAL A 82 -5.29 1.79 -15.06
C VAL A 82 -4.95 0.35 -14.71
N LEU A 83 -5.04 0.05 -13.43
CA LEU A 83 -4.68 -1.25 -12.86
C LEU A 83 -5.91 -2.16 -12.83
N ARG A 84 -5.77 -3.39 -13.31
CA ARG A 84 -6.86 -4.39 -13.30
C ARG A 84 -6.34 -5.72 -12.76
N ASN A 85 -6.94 -6.19 -11.69
CA ASN A 85 -6.66 -7.52 -11.19
C ASN A 85 -7.58 -8.54 -11.87
N HIS A 86 -7.08 -9.23 -12.88
CA HIS A 86 -7.78 -10.33 -13.55
C HIS A 86 -7.50 -11.70 -12.92
N GLY A 87 -6.65 -11.74 -11.87
CA GLY A 87 -6.30 -12.92 -11.12
C GLY A 87 -7.37 -13.44 -10.18
N GLN A 88 -7.00 -14.45 -9.39
CA GLN A 88 -7.84 -15.08 -8.37
C GLN A 88 -7.42 -14.72 -6.94
N VAL A 89 -6.23 -14.11 -6.78
CA VAL A 89 -5.69 -13.65 -5.50
C VAL A 89 -5.47 -12.13 -5.51
N ASP A 90 -5.21 -11.57 -4.35
CA ASP A 90 -4.82 -10.17 -4.22
C ASP A 90 -3.50 -9.93 -4.93
N HIS A 91 -3.41 -8.81 -5.61
CA HIS A 91 -2.18 -8.30 -6.20
C HIS A 91 -1.91 -6.86 -5.79
N GLU A 92 -0.65 -6.50 -5.81
CA GLU A 92 -0.20 -5.14 -5.55
C GLU A 92 0.56 -4.60 -6.76
N PHE A 93 0.40 -3.31 -7.02
CA PHE A 93 1.25 -2.56 -7.93
C PHE A 93 1.98 -1.50 -7.11
N MET A 94 3.30 -1.62 -6.98
CA MET A 94 4.16 -0.67 -6.28
C MET A 94 5.22 -0.14 -7.24
N LEU A 95 5.17 1.16 -7.55
CA LEU A 95 6.11 1.83 -8.47
C LEU A 95 7.20 2.53 -7.69
N ASP A 96 8.45 2.05 -7.78
CA ASP A 96 9.60 2.71 -7.15
C ASP A 96 10.92 2.33 -7.85
N SER A 97 12.06 2.66 -7.24
CA SER A 97 13.34 2.09 -7.62
C SER A 97 13.41 0.60 -7.22
N ILE A 98 14.23 -0.16 -7.94
CA ILE A 98 14.50 -1.57 -7.61
C ILE A 98 14.99 -1.70 -6.16
N GLU A 99 15.83 -0.76 -5.70
CA GLU A 99 16.36 -0.77 -4.33
C GLU A 99 15.27 -0.55 -3.28
N ASN A 100 14.35 0.40 -3.50
CA ASN A 100 13.26 0.69 -2.57
C ASN A 100 12.27 -0.47 -2.53
N ASN A 101 11.89 -1.03 -3.68
CA ASN A 101 11.04 -2.22 -3.75
C ASN A 101 11.67 -3.42 -3.02
N ALA A 102 12.98 -3.63 -3.15
CA ALA A 102 13.67 -4.68 -2.42
C ALA A 102 13.61 -4.48 -0.89
N LYS A 103 13.75 -3.25 -0.41
CA LYS A 103 13.60 -2.93 1.03
C LYS A 103 12.15 -3.13 1.49
N HIS A 104 11.20 -2.65 0.72
CA HIS A 104 9.78 -2.77 1.02
C HIS A 104 9.33 -4.24 1.03
N LYS A 105 9.82 -5.06 0.09
CA LYS A 105 9.58 -6.51 0.08
C LYS A 105 9.95 -7.18 1.40
N VAL A 106 11.08 -6.80 2.02
CA VAL A 106 11.48 -7.32 3.33
C VAL A 106 10.50 -6.90 4.44
N GLN A 107 9.93 -5.70 4.35
CA GLN A 107 8.91 -5.24 5.30
C GLN A 107 7.61 -6.02 5.13
N MET A 108 7.17 -6.26 3.89
CA MET A 108 6.00 -7.06 3.57
C MET A 108 6.12 -8.52 4.05
N GLN A 109 7.31 -9.11 3.99
CA GLN A 109 7.55 -10.45 4.56
C GLN A 109 7.31 -10.51 6.08
N LYS A 110 7.54 -9.42 6.79
CA LYS A 110 7.32 -9.32 8.23
C LYS A 110 5.87 -8.98 8.59
N ASN A 111 5.20 -8.24 7.71
CA ASN A 111 3.86 -7.73 7.89
C ASN A 111 3.06 -7.92 6.58
N PRO A 112 2.63 -9.15 6.25
CA PRO A 112 2.00 -9.46 4.95
C PRO A 112 0.64 -8.77 4.74
N ASP A 113 -0.01 -8.37 5.82
CA ASP A 113 -1.30 -7.67 5.81
C ASP A 113 -1.13 -6.14 5.88
N MET A 114 0.08 -5.64 5.67
CA MET A 114 0.31 -4.19 5.64
C MET A 114 -0.51 -3.55 4.52
N GLU A 115 -1.36 -2.62 4.90
CA GLU A 115 -2.12 -1.81 3.94
C GLU A 115 -1.30 -0.59 3.55
N HIS A 116 -1.36 -0.25 2.26
CA HIS A 116 -0.70 0.92 1.70
C HIS A 116 -1.73 1.86 1.10
N ASP A 117 -1.72 3.10 1.55
CA ASP A 117 -2.40 4.21 0.88
C ASP A 117 -1.37 5.17 0.27
N ASP A 118 -0.33 4.58 -0.29
CA ASP A 118 0.73 5.33 -0.95
C ASP A 118 0.29 5.75 -2.35
N PRO A 119 0.63 6.97 -2.79
CA PRO A 119 0.24 7.45 -4.11
C PRO A 119 0.91 6.69 -5.27
N ASN A 120 2.02 5.98 -5.01
CA ASN A 120 2.75 5.17 -5.98
C ASN A 120 2.42 3.67 -5.90
N GLY A 121 1.48 3.27 -5.03
CA GLY A 121 1.11 1.88 -4.83
C GLY A 121 -0.38 1.67 -4.64
N LYS A 122 -0.88 0.52 -5.08
CA LYS A 122 -2.27 0.08 -4.87
C LYS A 122 -2.34 -1.43 -4.75
N ARG A 123 -3.05 -1.91 -3.72
CA ARG A 123 -3.45 -3.32 -3.59
C ARG A 123 -4.86 -3.48 -4.14
N LEU A 124 -5.08 -4.52 -4.92
CA LEU A 124 -6.35 -4.83 -5.56
C LEU A 124 -6.75 -6.27 -5.26
N THR A 125 -7.98 -6.44 -4.79
CA THR A 125 -8.61 -7.77 -4.66
C THR A 125 -8.97 -8.33 -6.05
N PRO A 126 -9.28 -9.63 -6.19
CA PRO A 126 -9.69 -10.24 -7.44
C PRO A 126 -10.84 -9.48 -8.12
N LYS A 127 -10.70 -9.22 -9.42
CA LYS A 127 -11.67 -8.49 -10.29
C LYS A 127 -11.81 -7.00 -9.99
N ASP A 128 -11.00 -6.47 -9.08
CA ASP A 128 -10.97 -5.05 -8.78
C ASP A 128 -10.12 -4.25 -9.77
N SER A 129 -10.31 -2.94 -9.77
CA SER A 129 -9.54 -2.00 -10.58
C SER A 129 -9.26 -0.71 -9.81
N ASN A 130 -8.13 -0.08 -10.10
CA ASN A 130 -7.76 1.20 -9.52
C ASN A 130 -6.93 2.02 -10.52
N GLU A 131 -6.66 3.28 -10.20
CA GLU A 131 -5.87 4.17 -11.04
C GLU A 131 -4.74 4.83 -10.25
N ILE A 132 -3.61 5.05 -10.92
CA ILE A 132 -2.51 5.88 -10.42
C ILE A 132 -2.19 6.90 -11.50
N VAL A 133 -2.21 8.20 -11.14
CA VAL A 133 -1.70 9.26 -11.99
C VAL A 133 -0.32 9.62 -11.49
N TRP A 134 0.69 9.49 -12.36
CA TRP A 134 2.08 9.64 -12.00
C TRP A 134 2.84 10.53 -12.97
N ARG A 135 3.67 11.44 -12.46
CA ARG A 135 4.54 12.30 -13.24
C ARG A 135 5.98 11.84 -13.10
N PHE A 136 6.58 11.44 -14.22
CA PHE A 136 7.95 10.96 -14.26
C PHE A 136 8.93 12.12 -14.43
N THR A 137 9.53 12.58 -13.33
CA THR A 137 10.42 13.76 -13.32
C THR A 137 11.89 13.41 -13.48
N LYS A 138 12.27 12.14 -13.32
CA LYS A 138 13.66 11.68 -13.37
C LYS A 138 13.83 10.65 -14.48
N ALA A 139 14.89 10.79 -15.29
CA ALA A 139 15.30 9.73 -16.21
C ALA A 139 15.95 8.56 -15.46
N GLY A 140 15.80 7.37 -15.96
CA GLY A 140 16.35 6.15 -15.36
C GLY A 140 15.51 4.92 -15.61
N THR A 141 15.89 3.83 -14.95
CA THR A 141 15.14 2.58 -14.93
C THR A 141 14.55 2.38 -13.56
N PHE A 142 13.24 2.21 -13.51
CA PHE A 142 12.44 1.99 -12.32
C PHE A 142 11.69 0.67 -12.45
N GLU A 143 11.07 0.24 -11.37
CA GLU A 143 10.35 -1.01 -11.31
C GLU A 143 8.93 -0.77 -10.81
N PHE A 144 7.98 -1.54 -11.32
CA PHE A 144 6.72 -1.80 -10.63
C PHE A 144 6.69 -3.28 -10.26
N ALA A 145 6.22 -3.57 -9.04
CA ALA A 145 6.29 -4.91 -8.48
C ALA A 145 5.08 -5.22 -7.59
N CYS A 146 4.75 -6.50 -7.49
CA CYS A 146 3.91 -7.01 -6.42
C CYS A 146 4.81 -7.52 -5.29
N LEU A 147 4.72 -6.89 -4.12
CA LEU A 147 5.58 -7.19 -2.98
C LEU A 147 4.90 -8.08 -1.93
N ILE A 148 3.69 -8.55 -2.22
CA ILE A 148 3.04 -9.60 -1.44
C ILE A 148 3.97 -10.83 -1.43
N PRO A 149 4.22 -11.44 -0.27
CA PRO A 149 5.17 -12.54 -0.15
C PRO A 149 4.94 -13.67 -1.17
N GLY A 150 5.99 -14.03 -1.92
CA GLY A 150 5.97 -15.07 -2.94
C GLY A 150 5.61 -14.59 -4.36
N HIS A 151 4.94 -13.43 -4.51
CA HIS A 151 4.49 -12.94 -5.81
C HIS A 151 5.64 -12.42 -6.67
N TYR A 152 6.57 -11.68 -6.07
CA TYR A 152 7.77 -11.20 -6.74
C TYR A 152 8.62 -12.36 -7.28
N GLU A 153 8.83 -13.38 -6.45
CA GLU A 153 9.58 -14.59 -6.79
C GLU A 153 8.90 -15.42 -7.88
N SER A 154 7.57 -15.32 -8.00
CA SER A 154 6.79 -15.94 -9.08
C SER A 154 6.83 -15.13 -10.39
N GLY A 155 7.61 -14.04 -10.45
CA GLY A 155 7.84 -13.24 -11.65
C GLY A 155 7.02 -11.96 -11.73
N MET A 156 6.29 -11.57 -10.67
CA MET A 156 5.38 -10.43 -10.70
C MET A 156 6.11 -9.09 -10.50
N HIS A 157 6.88 -8.72 -11.50
CA HIS A 157 7.53 -7.42 -11.59
C HIS A 157 7.68 -6.97 -13.04
N GLY A 158 7.84 -5.67 -13.24
CA GLY A 158 8.00 -5.07 -14.54
C GLY A 158 8.88 -3.82 -14.48
N THR A 159 9.25 -3.31 -15.64
CA THR A 159 10.23 -2.23 -15.79
C THR A 159 9.60 -0.98 -16.40
N VAL A 160 9.92 0.17 -15.83
CA VAL A 160 9.67 1.49 -16.44
C VAL A 160 11.01 2.11 -16.82
N VAL A 161 11.19 2.38 -18.11
CA VAL A 161 12.37 3.09 -18.64
C VAL A 161 11.96 4.53 -18.96
N VAL A 162 12.53 5.49 -18.23
CA VAL A 162 12.29 6.92 -18.44
C VAL A 162 13.50 7.53 -19.16
N LYS A 163 13.23 8.10 -20.36
CA LYS A 163 14.27 8.70 -21.25
C LYS A 163 14.14 10.20 -21.33
#